data_706df00cc7f1f63ce8c2faa038337a2a
#
_entry.id   706df00cc7f1f63ce8c2faa038337a2a
#
_cell.length_a   1.000
_cell.length_b   1.000
_cell.length_c   1.000
_cell.angle_alpha   90.00
_cell.angle_beta   90.00
_cell.angle_gamma   90.00
#
_symmetry.space_group_name_H-M   'P 1'
#
loop_
_entity.id
_entity.type
_entity.pdbx_description
1 polymer ?
#
loop_
_entity_poly.entity_id
_entity_poly.type
_entity_poly.pdbx_seq_one_letter_code
_entity_poly.pdbx_strand_id
1 'polypeptide(L)'
;MRRLLLIGLFLLSGALALRAQVDSAGIAKTLAMVDEYIIALEPESLEVKVAECDFLVETCTDSLLRQAVATKLYGHYSDSDLMGEEAVAIHLFDRWFADGTVVFPDEETRFRARLFAEFNRSSLPGLPAPVLEMRDPEDAPVTVPAPSGRRAILYFYDTDCAKCKLEAILLRSWLEEQECSLDFYALYVGSDPESWKSYVAERLQIANPNIQVFHAWDPEAASDFQRLYGILQTPRLFLLDRDGVIIGRRLTVDALRQLVEMGTMDEELYQRNPVGARLPSIRVEGRLRRACGSSTVRTRDLSRLRGRPAYLVFYSENCSRCAEEIPALEASLRRGSKTFLVNVDEILAERPELAKQLFDAFDLSLLPHIIALDGRGRVTERYVSFAGKE
;
A
#
# COMPACT_ATOMS: atom_id res chain seq x y z
N MET A 1 7.96 -18.57 1.28
CA MET A 1 7.17 -19.69 0.75
C MET A 1 7.58 -21.07 1.30
N ARG A 2 8.79 -21.58 1.10
CA ARG A 2 9.16 -22.96 1.54
C ARG A 2 9.11 -23.20 3.07
N ARG A 3 9.31 -22.19 3.92
CA ARG A 3 9.23 -22.30 5.39
C ARG A 3 7.79 -22.19 5.92
N LEU A 4 6.94 -21.39 5.30
CA LEU A 4 5.52 -21.28 5.64
C LEU A 4 4.76 -22.55 5.22
N LEU A 5 5.04 -23.11 4.04
CA LEU A 5 4.52 -24.42 3.60
C LEU A 5 4.90 -25.56 4.55
N LEU A 6 6.07 -25.52 5.19
CA LEU A 6 6.50 -26.53 6.17
C LEU A 6 5.73 -26.39 7.49
N ILE A 7 5.37 -25.17 7.92
CA ILE A 7 4.54 -24.95 9.12
C ILE A 7 3.11 -25.40 8.83
N GLY A 8 2.55 -25.07 7.66
CA GLY A 8 1.24 -25.58 7.22
C GLY A 8 1.17 -27.11 7.13
N LEU A 9 2.24 -27.78 6.65
CA LEU A 9 2.31 -29.25 6.60
C LEU A 9 2.37 -29.89 8.01
N PHE A 10 2.95 -29.21 9.00
CA PHE A 10 2.97 -29.70 10.40
C PHE A 10 1.59 -29.58 11.05
N LEU A 11 0.77 -28.59 10.67
CA LEU A 11 -0.63 -28.48 11.09
C LEU A 11 -1.47 -29.62 10.54
N LEU A 12 -1.20 -30.08 9.32
CA LEU A 12 -1.90 -31.18 8.64
C LEU A 12 -1.58 -32.56 9.22
N SER A 13 -0.34 -32.79 9.71
CA SER A 13 0.03 -34.13 10.21
C SER A 13 -0.59 -34.47 11.55
N GLY A 14 -1.07 -33.48 12.34
CA GLY A 14 -1.83 -33.70 13.56
C GLY A 14 -3.33 -33.95 13.35
N ALA A 15 -3.88 -33.58 12.18
CA ALA A 15 -5.32 -33.66 11.89
C ALA A 15 -5.75 -34.91 11.11
N LEU A 16 -4.82 -35.76 10.65
CA LEU A 16 -5.10 -36.92 9.80
C LEU A 16 -5.47 -38.20 10.55
N ALA A 17 -5.56 -38.17 11.88
CA ALA A 17 -5.96 -39.35 12.65
C ALA A 17 -7.19 -39.05 13.49
N LEU A 18 -8.29 -39.60 13.10
CA LEU A 18 -9.61 -39.78 13.71
C LEU A 18 -10.73 -38.89 13.11
N ARG A 19 -11.72 -39.56 12.57
CA ARG A 19 -13.14 -39.11 12.49
C ARG A 19 -13.74 -39.06 13.91
N ALA A 20 -13.09 -38.37 14.81
CA ALA A 20 -13.63 -37.98 16.10
C ALA A 20 -14.17 -36.54 15.92
N GLN A 21 -15.42 -36.32 16.31
CA GLN A 21 -16.00 -35.00 16.50
C GLN A 21 -14.97 -34.15 17.25
N VAL A 22 -14.53 -33.03 16.65
CA VAL A 22 -13.50 -32.17 17.24
C VAL A 22 -14.10 -31.62 18.54
N ASP A 23 -13.51 -31.98 19.67
CA ASP A 23 -13.97 -31.49 20.97
C ASP A 23 -13.52 -30.03 21.18
N SER A 24 -14.08 -29.37 22.19
CA SER A 24 -13.76 -27.96 22.50
C SER A 24 -12.27 -27.74 22.79
N ALA A 25 -11.55 -28.73 23.32
CA ALA A 25 -10.12 -28.66 23.57
C ALA A 25 -9.31 -28.71 22.28
N GLY A 26 -9.73 -29.52 21.31
CA GLY A 26 -9.14 -29.57 19.99
C GLY A 26 -9.33 -28.25 19.21
N ILE A 27 -10.51 -27.66 19.27
CA ILE A 27 -10.78 -26.32 18.68
C ILE A 27 -9.85 -25.28 19.32
N ALA A 28 -9.80 -25.21 20.66
CA ALA A 28 -8.97 -24.23 21.35
C ALA A 28 -7.47 -24.37 20.98
N LYS A 29 -6.96 -25.59 20.88
CA LYS A 29 -5.59 -25.85 20.45
C LYS A 29 -5.35 -25.37 19.02
N THR A 30 -6.26 -25.65 18.10
CA THR A 30 -6.13 -25.18 16.71
C THR A 30 -6.17 -23.68 16.61
N LEU A 31 -7.06 -23.00 17.35
CA LEU A 31 -7.12 -21.53 17.36
C LEU A 31 -5.83 -20.89 17.90
N ALA A 32 -5.18 -21.50 18.92
CA ALA A 32 -3.86 -21.04 19.37
C ALA A 32 -2.77 -21.17 18.29
N MET A 33 -2.80 -22.26 17.50
CA MET A 33 -1.90 -22.41 16.35
C MET A 33 -2.18 -21.40 15.24
N VAL A 34 -3.45 -21.04 15.03
CA VAL A 34 -3.86 -19.97 14.08
C VAL A 34 -3.33 -18.62 14.55
N ASP A 35 -3.33 -18.31 15.86
CA ASP A 35 -2.74 -17.10 16.40
C ASP A 35 -1.24 -16.99 16.09
N GLU A 36 -0.47 -18.07 16.30
CA GLU A 36 0.94 -18.10 15.96
C GLU A 36 1.16 -17.94 14.44
N TYR A 37 0.29 -18.52 13.63
CA TYR A 37 0.37 -18.43 12.18
C TYR A 37 0.09 -17.01 11.68
N ILE A 38 -0.91 -16.32 12.23
CA ILE A 38 -1.23 -14.93 11.92
C ILE A 38 -0.02 -14.02 12.19
N ILE A 39 0.66 -14.21 13.32
CA ILE A 39 1.91 -13.45 13.64
C ILE A 39 2.97 -13.68 12.55
N ALA A 40 3.11 -14.91 12.07
CA ALA A 40 4.06 -15.21 11.00
C ALA A 40 3.68 -14.60 9.64
N LEU A 41 2.39 -14.28 9.44
CA LEU A 41 1.89 -13.61 8.23
C LEU A 41 2.01 -12.08 8.28
N GLU A 42 2.30 -11.46 9.43
CA GLU A 42 2.35 -10.00 9.55
C GLU A 42 3.21 -9.31 8.45
N PRO A 43 4.43 -9.79 8.12
CA PRO A 43 5.28 -9.15 7.11
C PRO A 43 4.88 -9.45 5.67
N GLU A 44 3.91 -10.33 5.43
CA GLU A 44 3.53 -10.77 4.09
C GLU A 44 2.57 -9.79 3.41
N SER A 45 2.50 -9.87 2.06
CA SER A 45 1.57 -9.05 1.27
C SER A 45 0.10 -9.43 1.52
N LEU A 46 -0.83 -8.54 1.18
CA LEU A 46 -2.26 -8.80 1.33
C LEU A 46 -2.72 -10.03 0.52
N GLU A 47 -2.15 -10.23 -0.67
CA GLU A 47 -2.45 -11.37 -1.54
C GLU A 47 -2.03 -12.68 -0.89
N VAL A 48 -0.85 -12.71 -0.25
CA VAL A 48 -0.38 -13.88 0.51
C VAL A 48 -1.28 -14.11 1.72
N LYS A 49 -1.62 -13.08 2.49
CA LYS A 49 -2.53 -13.18 3.63
C LYS A 49 -3.88 -13.77 3.23
N VAL A 50 -4.47 -13.28 2.13
CA VAL A 50 -5.71 -13.81 1.57
C VAL A 50 -5.60 -15.28 1.22
N ALA A 51 -4.57 -15.66 0.46
CA ALA A 51 -4.37 -17.05 0.01
C ALA A 51 -4.15 -18.01 1.20
N GLU A 52 -3.39 -17.59 2.21
CA GLU A 52 -3.13 -18.40 3.39
C GLU A 52 -4.36 -18.52 4.32
N CYS A 53 -5.17 -17.46 4.42
CA CYS A 53 -6.45 -17.52 5.13
C CYS A 53 -7.42 -18.52 4.45
N ASP A 54 -7.56 -18.44 3.12
CA ASP A 54 -8.37 -19.40 2.37
C ASP A 54 -7.88 -20.82 2.58
N PHE A 55 -6.58 -21.05 2.50
CA PHE A 55 -5.97 -22.37 2.73
C PHE A 55 -6.30 -22.92 4.13
N LEU A 56 -6.18 -22.09 5.19
CA LEU A 56 -6.51 -22.50 6.55
C LEU A 56 -7.98 -22.90 6.69
N VAL A 57 -8.90 -22.15 6.11
CA VAL A 57 -10.35 -22.45 6.16
C VAL A 57 -10.68 -23.69 5.33
N GLU A 58 -10.10 -23.83 4.13
CA GLU A 58 -10.32 -24.99 3.23
C GLU A 58 -9.84 -26.30 3.84
N THR A 59 -8.73 -26.30 4.57
CA THR A 59 -8.17 -27.51 5.19
C THR A 59 -8.97 -28.03 6.37
N CYS A 60 -9.85 -27.22 6.96
CA CYS A 60 -10.74 -27.63 8.03
C CYS A 60 -11.83 -28.59 7.48
N THR A 61 -11.75 -29.87 7.77
CA THR A 61 -12.74 -30.88 7.34
C THR A 61 -13.99 -30.89 8.23
N ASP A 62 -13.84 -30.57 9.51
CA ASP A 62 -14.94 -30.44 10.46
C ASP A 62 -15.59 -29.05 10.36
N SER A 63 -16.93 -29.00 10.33
CA SER A 63 -17.69 -27.75 10.13
C SER A 63 -17.58 -26.78 11.30
N LEU A 64 -17.53 -27.28 12.55
CA LEU A 64 -17.37 -26.42 13.72
C LEU A 64 -15.96 -25.84 13.79
N LEU A 65 -14.94 -26.64 13.46
CA LEU A 65 -13.58 -26.16 13.39
C LEU A 65 -13.42 -25.13 12.27
N ARG A 66 -14.01 -25.37 11.08
CA ARG A 66 -14.01 -24.41 9.97
C ARG A 66 -14.66 -23.09 10.37
N GLN A 67 -15.81 -23.15 11.02
CA GLN A 67 -16.48 -21.96 11.55
C GLN A 67 -15.59 -21.20 12.55
N ALA A 68 -14.98 -21.91 13.50
CA ALA A 68 -14.12 -21.28 14.51
C ALA A 68 -12.89 -20.61 13.88
N VAL A 69 -12.22 -21.29 12.94
CA VAL A 69 -11.04 -20.75 12.26
C VAL A 69 -11.41 -19.55 11.38
N ALA A 70 -12.45 -19.65 10.54
CA ALA A 70 -12.88 -18.55 9.69
C ALA A 70 -13.32 -17.32 10.51
N THR A 71 -14.08 -17.53 11.59
CA THR A 71 -14.50 -16.43 12.48
C THR A 71 -13.29 -15.77 13.17
N LYS A 72 -12.30 -16.56 13.59
CA LYS A 72 -11.06 -16.07 14.21
C LYS A 72 -10.27 -15.20 13.24
N LEU A 73 -10.04 -15.68 12.02
CA LEU A 73 -9.34 -14.94 10.96
C LEU A 73 -10.08 -13.66 10.61
N TYR A 74 -11.39 -13.74 10.38
CA TYR A 74 -12.22 -12.58 10.12
C TYR A 74 -12.09 -11.53 11.24
N GLY A 75 -12.24 -11.93 12.50
CA GLY A 75 -12.14 -11.03 13.65
C GLY A 75 -10.78 -10.35 13.72
N HIS A 76 -9.69 -11.09 13.52
CA HIS A 76 -8.34 -10.52 13.51
C HIS A 76 -8.20 -9.40 12.46
N TYR A 77 -8.54 -9.66 11.21
CA TYR A 77 -8.37 -8.69 10.13
C TYR A 77 -9.40 -7.57 10.12
N SER A 78 -10.62 -7.79 10.66
CA SER A 78 -11.60 -6.71 10.81
C SER A 78 -11.25 -5.73 11.92
N ASP A 79 -10.55 -6.18 12.95
CA ASP A 79 -10.13 -5.40 14.11
C ASP A 79 -8.69 -4.85 13.96
N SER A 80 -8.01 -5.17 12.86
CA SER A 80 -6.63 -4.74 12.62
C SER A 80 -6.50 -3.22 12.46
N ASP A 81 -5.47 -2.66 13.08
CA ASP A 81 -5.05 -1.26 12.90
C ASP A 81 -4.12 -1.06 11.69
N LEU A 82 -3.69 -2.16 11.04
CA LEU A 82 -2.84 -2.09 9.85
C LEU A 82 -3.65 -1.72 8.61
N MET A 83 -3.27 -0.61 8.00
CA MET A 83 -3.94 -0.09 6.82
C MET A 83 -3.92 -1.10 5.66
N GLY A 84 -5.10 -1.38 5.10
CA GLY A 84 -5.28 -2.31 3.98
C GLY A 84 -5.69 -3.73 4.40
N GLU A 85 -5.48 -4.14 5.63
CA GLU A 85 -5.89 -5.46 6.12
C GLU A 85 -7.41 -5.65 6.15
N GLU A 86 -8.18 -4.56 6.12
CA GLU A 86 -9.63 -4.63 5.91
C GLU A 86 -9.99 -5.39 4.62
N ALA A 87 -9.12 -5.37 3.60
CA ALA A 87 -9.34 -6.13 2.37
C ALA A 87 -9.37 -7.63 2.61
N VAL A 88 -8.54 -8.14 3.53
CA VAL A 88 -8.52 -9.57 3.92
C VAL A 88 -9.82 -9.94 4.64
N ALA A 89 -10.28 -9.09 5.56
CA ALA A 89 -11.56 -9.31 6.25
C ALA A 89 -12.75 -9.32 5.27
N ILE A 90 -12.77 -8.37 4.32
CA ILE A 90 -13.82 -8.29 3.29
C ILE A 90 -13.77 -9.54 2.39
N HIS A 91 -12.58 -9.97 1.97
CA HIS A 91 -12.43 -11.20 1.19
C HIS A 91 -12.97 -12.43 1.94
N LEU A 92 -12.61 -12.58 3.23
CA LEU A 92 -13.10 -13.67 4.06
C LEU A 92 -14.64 -13.65 4.19
N PHE A 93 -15.21 -12.46 4.38
CA PHE A 93 -16.65 -12.28 4.40
C PHE A 93 -17.30 -12.73 3.10
N ASP A 94 -16.83 -12.21 1.97
CA ASP A 94 -17.41 -12.47 0.64
C ASP A 94 -17.29 -13.94 0.24
N ARG A 95 -16.14 -14.58 0.51
CA ARG A 95 -15.88 -15.96 0.10
C ARG A 95 -16.54 -17.00 1.01
N TRP A 96 -16.57 -16.77 2.30
CA TRP A 96 -16.92 -17.82 3.25
C TRP A 96 -18.24 -17.60 3.96
N PHE A 97 -18.63 -16.36 4.20
CA PHE A 97 -19.81 -16.04 5.04
C PHE A 97 -21.00 -15.50 4.24
N ALA A 98 -20.75 -14.80 3.11
CA ALA A 98 -21.81 -14.13 2.37
C ALA A 98 -22.85 -15.10 1.80
N ASP A 99 -22.41 -16.25 1.31
CA ASP A 99 -23.26 -17.31 0.75
C ASP A 99 -23.73 -18.35 1.79
N GLY A 100 -23.28 -18.24 3.05
CA GLY A 100 -23.60 -19.18 4.13
C GLY A 100 -22.78 -20.47 4.15
N THR A 101 -21.72 -20.58 3.36
CA THR A 101 -20.76 -21.71 3.41
C THR A 101 -20.18 -21.88 4.82
N VAL A 102 -19.88 -20.78 5.47
CA VAL A 102 -19.60 -20.70 6.91
C VAL A 102 -20.61 -19.76 7.55
N VAL A 103 -21.06 -20.10 8.74
CA VAL A 103 -22.05 -19.30 9.48
C VAL A 103 -21.37 -18.59 10.65
N PHE A 104 -21.65 -17.31 10.87
CA PHE A 104 -21.20 -16.63 12.07
C PHE A 104 -21.88 -17.21 13.32
N PRO A 105 -21.26 -17.10 14.49
CA PRO A 105 -21.82 -17.65 15.74
C PRO A 105 -23.21 -17.11 16.07
N ASP A 106 -23.50 -15.88 15.68
CA ASP A 106 -24.76 -15.17 15.92
C ASP A 106 -25.09 -14.16 14.82
N GLU A 107 -26.36 -13.76 14.78
CA GLU A 107 -26.89 -12.81 13.79
C GLU A 107 -26.32 -11.40 13.94
N GLU A 108 -25.96 -10.98 15.16
CA GLU A 108 -25.38 -9.66 15.40
C GLU A 108 -24.00 -9.57 14.78
N THR A 109 -23.16 -10.58 14.98
CA THR A 109 -21.83 -10.67 14.36
C THR A 109 -21.94 -10.69 12.83
N ARG A 110 -22.90 -11.45 12.28
CA ARG A 110 -23.17 -11.48 10.84
C ARG A 110 -23.57 -10.10 10.29
N PHE A 111 -24.46 -9.41 10.99
CA PHE A 111 -24.90 -8.08 10.58
C PHE A 111 -23.75 -7.06 10.61
N ARG A 112 -22.94 -7.08 11.68
CA ARG A 112 -21.75 -6.22 11.79
C ARG A 112 -20.75 -6.48 10.68
N ALA A 113 -20.50 -7.76 10.37
CA ALA A 113 -19.56 -8.14 9.30
C ALA A 113 -20.05 -7.67 7.93
N ARG A 114 -21.34 -7.77 7.66
CA ARG A 114 -21.94 -7.24 6.43
C ARG A 114 -21.77 -5.72 6.33
N LEU A 115 -22.09 -4.99 7.40
CA LEU A 115 -21.90 -3.53 7.42
C LEU A 115 -20.43 -3.16 7.26
N PHE A 116 -19.53 -3.88 7.94
CA PHE A 116 -18.09 -3.66 7.78
C PHE A 116 -17.66 -3.79 6.32
N ALA A 117 -18.05 -4.87 5.65
CA ALA A 117 -17.73 -5.07 4.23
C ALA A 117 -18.34 -3.97 3.35
N GLU A 118 -19.60 -3.60 3.58
CA GLU A 118 -20.30 -2.60 2.78
C GLU A 118 -19.68 -1.20 2.89
N PHE A 119 -19.28 -0.79 4.11
CA PHE A 119 -18.74 0.53 4.39
C PHE A 119 -17.22 0.67 4.14
N ASN A 120 -16.52 -0.41 3.82
CA ASN A 120 -15.09 -0.34 3.60
C ASN A 120 -14.65 -0.69 2.18
N ARG A 121 -15.41 -1.53 1.45
CA ARG A 121 -14.96 -2.07 0.16
C ARG A 121 -14.68 -1.04 -0.92
N SER A 122 -15.38 0.11 -0.91
CA SER A 122 -15.26 1.13 -1.96
C SER A 122 -14.06 2.05 -1.79
N SER A 123 -13.43 2.06 -0.61
CA SER A 123 -12.34 2.99 -0.27
C SER A 123 -11.09 2.30 0.27
N LEU A 124 -10.80 1.09 -0.20
CA LEU A 124 -9.57 0.38 0.14
C LEU A 124 -8.35 1.02 -0.53
N PRO A 125 -7.15 0.94 0.08
CA PRO A 125 -5.91 1.32 -0.59
C PRO A 125 -5.73 0.58 -1.92
N GLY A 126 -5.23 1.28 -2.93
CA GLY A 126 -5.08 0.76 -4.30
C GLY A 126 -6.32 0.92 -5.19
N LEU A 127 -7.46 1.34 -4.64
CA LEU A 127 -8.67 1.62 -5.43
C LEU A 127 -8.78 3.10 -5.79
N PRO A 128 -9.40 3.44 -6.93
CA PRO A 128 -9.80 4.82 -7.22
C PRO A 128 -10.72 5.36 -6.12
N ALA A 129 -10.48 6.59 -5.68
CA ALA A 129 -11.32 7.25 -4.70
C ALA A 129 -12.75 7.44 -5.24
N PRO A 130 -13.79 7.05 -4.48
CA PRO A 130 -15.17 7.32 -4.88
C PRO A 130 -15.42 8.81 -5.08
N VAL A 131 -16.12 9.15 -6.13
CA VAL A 131 -16.48 10.53 -6.45
C VAL A 131 -17.76 10.91 -5.72
N LEU A 132 -17.74 12.07 -5.06
CA LEU A 132 -18.88 12.62 -4.32
C LEU A 132 -19.38 13.88 -5.03
N GLU A 133 -20.69 14.02 -5.17
CA GLU A 133 -21.34 15.26 -5.57
C GLU A 133 -21.73 16.00 -4.30
N MET A 134 -21.10 17.15 -4.07
CA MET A 134 -21.26 17.97 -2.87
C MET A 134 -21.55 19.44 -3.24
N ARG A 135 -21.56 20.35 -2.27
CA ARG A 135 -21.75 21.79 -2.47
C ARG A 135 -20.55 22.56 -1.92
N ASP A 136 -20.19 23.64 -2.59
CA ASP A 136 -19.19 24.59 -2.09
C ASP A 136 -19.81 25.62 -1.10
N PRO A 137 -19.02 26.53 -0.52
CA PRO A 137 -19.54 27.57 0.40
C PRO A 137 -20.54 28.54 -0.21
N GLU A 138 -20.57 28.68 -1.53
CA GLU A 138 -21.49 29.48 -2.32
C GLU A 138 -22.76 28.70 -2.75
N ASP A 139 -22.91 27.46 -2.25
CA ASP A 139 -24.00 26.52 -2.57
C ASP A 139 -24.03 26.04 -4.02
N ALA A 140 -22.90 26.15 -4.73
CA ALA A 140 -22.76 25.59 -6.06
C ALA A 140 -22.37 24.09 -6.01
N PRO A 141 -22.83 23.27 -6.98
CA PRO A 141 -22.46 21.86 -7.03
C PRO A 141 -20.98 21.69 -7.38
N VAL A 142 -20.29 20.82 -6.63
CA VAL A 142 -18.88 20.49 -6.82
C VAL A 142 -18.68 18.98 -6.76
N THR A 143 -17.75 18.48 -7.58
CA THR A 143 -17.36 17.08 -7.63
C THR A 143 -16.06 16.89 -6.83
N VAL A 144 -16.03 15.94 -5.89
CA VAL A 144 -14.91 15.69 -4.97
C VAL A 144 -14.53 14.22 -4.94
N PRO A 145 -13.24 13.86 -5.10
CA PRO A 145 -12.15 14.71 -5.59
C PRO A 145 -12.27 14.99 -7.09
N ALA A 146 -11.80 16.16 -7.52
CA ALA A 146 -11.68 16.48 -8.95
C ALA A 146 -10.30 16.03 -9.46
N PRO A 147 -10.19 15.48 -10.69
CA PRO A 147 -8.91 15.15 -11.29
C PRO A 147 -8.06 16.41 -11.52
N SER A 148 -6.90 16.47 -10.87
CA SER A 148 -5.99 17.63 -10.98
C SER A 148 -4.57 17.23 -11.40
N GLY A 149 -4.25 15.95 -11.38
CA GLY A 149 -2.87 15.45 -11.54
C GLY A 149 -1.97 15.76 -10.34
N ARG A 150 -2.55 16.18 -9.21
CA ARG A 150 -1.86 16.44 -7.94
C ARG A 150 -2.27 15.39 -6.91
N ARG A 151 -1.43 15.15 -5.91
CA ARG A 151 -1.86 14.38 -4.75
C ARG A 151 -2.94 15.13 -4.01
N ALA A 152 -3.89 14.41 -3.44
CA ALA A 152 -5.00 15.02 -2.73
C ALA A 152 -5.17 14.43 -1.32
N ILE A 153 -5.52 15.30 -0.39
CA ILE A 153 -5.89 14.94 0.98
C ILE A 153 -7.40 15.17 1.11
N LEU A 154 -8.13 14.14 1.54
CA LEU A 154 -9.54 14.27 1.91
C LEU A 154 -9.64 14.27 3.42
N TYR A 155 -10.21 15.31 3.98
CA TYR A 155 -10.42 15.50 5.41
C TYR A 155 -11.92 15.62 5.70
N PHE A 156 -12.54 14.52 6.16
CA PHE A 156 -13.93 14.52 6.61
C PHE A 156 -14.00 14.95 8.08
N TYR A 157 -14.74 15.99 8.37
CA TYR A 157 -14.80 16.59 9.70
C TYR A 157 -16.19 17.10 10.05
N ASP A 158 -16.41 17.28 11.37
CA ASP A 158 -17.58 17.94 11.93
C ASP A 158 -17.14 19.10 12.83
N THR A 159 -17.91 20.17 12.85
CA THR A 159 -17.65 21.37 13.65
C THR A 159 -17.82 21.15 15.16
N ASP A 160 -18.65 20.18 15.56
CA ASP A 160 -18.88 19.82 16.96
C ASP A 160 -17.88 18.78 17.51
N CYS A 161 -17.09 18.18 16.62
CA CYS A 161 -16.10 17.18 16.96
C CYS A 161 -14.85 17.80 17.58
N ALA A 162 -14.59 17.56 18.86
CA ALA A 162 -13.41 18.08 19.56
C ALA A 162 -12.08 17.61 18.95
N LYS A 163 -12.02 16.34 18.51
CA LYS A 163 -10.85 15.77 17.82
C LYS A 163 -10.62 16.46 16.48
N CYS A 164 -11.68 16.78 15.74
CA CYS A 164 -11.57 17.49 14.46
C CYS A 164 -10.98 18.90 14.66
N LYS A 165 -11.38 19.59 15.74
CA LYS A 165 -10.81 20.93 16.07
C LYS A 165 -9.30 20.88 16.32
N LEU A 166 -8.83 19.81 16.98
CA LEU A 166 -7.40 19.61 17.24
C LEU A 166 -6.66 19.24 15.96
N GLU A 167 -7.18 18.29 15.19
CA GLU A 167 -6.54 17.86 13.93
C GLU A 167 -6.51 18.99 12.88
N ALA A 168 -7.52 19.85 12.81
CA ALA A 168 -7.52 21.02 11.93
C ALA A 168 -6.34 21.97 12.23
N ILE A 169 -6.00 22.18 13.52
CA ILE A 169 -4.83 22.99 13.90
C ILE A 169 -3.53 22.36 13.42
N LEU A 170 -3.38 21.04 13.64
CA LEU A 170 -2.19 20.29 13.23
C LEU A 170 -2.04 20.24 11.71
N LEU A 171 -3.13 19.99 10.99
CA LEU A 171 -3.16 19.98 9.53
C LEU A 171 -2.81 21.34 8.95
N ARG A 172 -3.44 22.43 9.44
CA ARG A 172 -3.17 23.78 8.98
C ARG A 172 -1.70 24.13 9.16
N SER A 173 -1.15 23.95 10.38
CA SER A 173 0.26 24.25 10.66
C SER A 173 1.20 23.49 9.73
N TRP A 174 0.94 22.22 9.51
CA TRP A 174 1.75 21.40 8.61
C TRP A 174 1.60 21.80 7.14
N LEU A 175 0.37 22.06 6.66
CA LEU A 175 0.11 22.44 5.27
C LEU A 175 0.69 23.83 4.93
N GLU A 176 0.75 24.76 5.90
CA GLU A 176 1.40 26.06 5.72
C GLU A 176 2.92 25.97 5.47
N GLU A 177 3.57 24.89 5.92
CA GLU A 177 5.00 24.63 5.78
C GLU A 177 5.36 23.76 4.57
N GLN A 178 4.35 23.24 3.81
CA GLN A 178 4.61 22.30 2.71
C GLN A 178 5.25 22.96 1.49
N GLU A 179 6.31 22.35 0.99
CA GLU A 179 6.96 22.73 -0.27
C GLU A 179 6.35 22.00 -1.48
N CYS A 180 5.76 20.81 -1.27
CA CYS A 180 5.12 20.04 -2.34
C CYS A 180 3.72 20.56 -2.67
N SER A 181 3.32 20.40 -3.94
CA SER A 181 1.99 20.77 -4.41
C SER A 181 0.95 19.72 -4.03
N LEU A 182 -0.07 20.12 -3.25
CA LEU A 182 -1.15 19.26 -2.77
C LEU A 182 -2.51 19.92 -2.96
N ASP A 183 -3.54 19.11 -3.19
CA ASP A 183 -4.93 19.50 -3.09
C ASP A 183 -5.47 19.08 -1.72
N PHE A 184 -6.10 20.00 -1.02
CA PHE A 184 -6.68 19.75 0.29
C PHE A 184 -8.19 19.95 0.24
N TYR A 185 -8.93 18.85 0.32
CA TYR A 185 -10.40 18.83 0.36
C TYR A 185 -10.86 18.73 1.82
N ALA A 186 -11.40 19.83 2.33
CA ALA A 186 -12.01 19.90 3.65
C ALA A 186 -13.52 19.65 3.53
N LEU A 187 -13.95 18.44 3.89
CA LEU A 187 -15.29 17.90 3.65
C LEU A 187 -16.10 17.91 4.95
N TYR A 188 -17.01 18.84 5.06
CA TYR A 188 -17.89 18.96 6.22
C TYR A 188 -19.03 17.94 6.12
N VAL A 189 -19.21 17.17 7.19
CA VAL A 189 -20.23 16.12 7.26
C VAL A 189 -21.44 16.46 8.13
N GLY A 190 -21.42 17.63 8.78
CA GLY A 190 -22.56 18.14 9.55
C GLY A 190 -23.56 18.90 8.67
N SER A 191 -24.62 19.40 9.32
CA SER A 191 -25.75 20.04 8.62
C SER A 191 -25.93 21.54 8.95
N ASP A 192 -25.06 22.13 9.77
CA ASP A 192 -25.17 23.55 10.17
C ASP A 192 -24.28 24.45 9.31
N PRO A 193 -24.85 25.23 8.38
CA PRO A 193 -24.08 26.08 7.48
C PRO A 193 -23.36 27.24 8.17
N GLU A 194 -23.92 27.78 9.26
CA GLU A 194 -23.31 28.92 9.96
C GLU A 194 -22.09 28.47 10.76
N SER A 195 -22.20 27.37 11.48
CA SER A 195 -21.07 26.74 12.16
C SER A 195 -19.97 26.38 11.16
N TRP A 196 -20.35 25.86 9.99
CA TRP A 196 -19.40 25.52 8.95
C TRP A 196 -18.61 26.71 8.42
N LYS A 197 -19.30 27.79 8.03
CA LYS A 197 -18.65 29.02 7.54
C LYS A 197 -17.72 29.64 8.56
N SER A 198 -18.15 29.69 9.82
CA SER A 198 -17.30 30.18 10.92
C SER A 198 -16.06 29.31 11.10
N TYR A 199 -16.23 27.99 11.07
CA TYR A 199 -15.13 27.04 11.22
C TYR A 199 -14.10 27.16 10.09
N VAL A 200 -14.56 27.27 8.83
CA VAL A 200 -13.69 27.48 7.67
C VAL A 200 -12.89 28.78 7.83
N ALA A 201 -13.55 29.89 8.18
CA ALA A 201 -12.90 31.17 8.34
C ALA A 201 -11.86 31.20 9.47
N GLU A 202 -12.12 30.50 10.58
CA GLU A 202 -11.25 30.56 11.77
C GLU A 202 -10.12 29.50 11.75
N ARG A 203 -10.35 28.33 11.17
CA ARG A 203 -9.50 27.14 11.39
C ARG A 203 -8.88 26.55 10.14
N LEU A 204 -9.50 26.70 8.99
CA LEU A 204 -9.09 26.03 7.75
C LEU A 204 -8.56 27.01 6.67
N GLN A 205 -8.19 28.23 7.07
CA GLN A 205 -7.48 29.16 6.18
C GLN A 205 -6.02 28.75 6.09
N ILE A 206 -5.56 28.41 4.90
CA ILE A 206 -4.18 28.00 4.59
C ILE A 206 -3.63 28.98 3.55
N ALA A 207 -2.56 29.68 3.91
CA ALA A 207 -1.98 30.75 3.08
C ALA A 207 -0.79 30.27 2.21
N ASN A 208 -0.60 28.95 2.06
CA ASN A 208 0.48 28.38 1.28
C ASN A 208 0.09 28.26 -0.21
N PRO A 209 0.82 28.91 -1.16
CA PRO A 209 0.51 28.85 -2.59
C PRO A 209 0.64 27.46 -3.22
N ASN A 210 1.37 26.54 -2.57
CA ASN A 210 1.50 25.17 -3.02
C ASN A 210 0.25 24.33 -2.70
N ILE A 211 -0.60 24.77 -1.78
CA ILE A 211 -1.78 24.06 -1.33
C ILE A 211 -3.03 24.69 -1.96
N GLN A 212 -3.74 23.92 -2.75
CA GLN A 212 -5.05 24.30 -3.24
C GLN A 212 -6.13 23.78 -2.29
N VAL A 213 -6.87 24.67 -1.67
CA VAL A 213 -7.89 24.32 -0.66
C VAL A 213 -9.27 24.32 -1.29
N PHE A 214 -10.01 23.24 -1.06
CA PHE A 214 -11.39 23.06 -1.48
C PHE A 214 -12.26 22.79 -0.26
N HIS A 215 -13.29 23.58 -0.07
CA HIS A 215 -14.29 23.35 0.96
C HIS A 215 -15.55 22.81 0.34
N ALA A 216 -16.06 21.71 0.85
CA ALA A 216 -17.31 21.15 0.39
C ALA A 216 -18.12 20.53 1.55
N TRP A 217 -19.43 20.44 1.37
CA TRP A 217 -20.34 19.85 2.31
C TRP A 217 -21.51 19.15 1.61
N ASP A 218 -22.17 18.27 2.33
CA ASP A 218 -23.34 17.53 1.87
C ASP A 218 -24.41 17.54 2.95
N PRO A 219 -25.22 18.61 3.04
CA PRO A 219 -26.19 18.80 4.13
C PRO A 219 -27.28 17.74 4.17
N GLU A 220 -27.55 17.09 3.06
CA GLU A 220 -28.60 16.08 2.91
C GLU A 220 -28.03 14.65 2.92
N ALA A 221 -26.71 14.51 3.05
CA ALA A 221 -25.99 13.23 2.93
C ALA A 221 -26.33 12.46 1.62
N ALA A 222 -26.62 13.21 0.55
CA ALA A 222 -27.05 12.67 -0.73
C ALA A 222 -25.90 12.03 -1.53
N SER A 223 -24.66 12.41 -1.25
CA SER A 223 -23.45 11.86 -1.90
C SER A 223 -23.09 10.44 -1.42
N ASP A 224 -23.75 9.93 -0.39
CA ASP A 224 -23.50 8.61 0.19
C ASP A 224 -22.05 8.44 0.73
N PHE A 225 -21.43 9.55 1.15
CA PHE A 225 -20.04 9.55 1.64
C PHE A 225 -19.82 8.60 2.81
N GLN A 226 -20.88 8.40 3.65
CA GLN A 226 -20.81 7.47 4.78
C GLN A 226 -20.48 6.05 4.32
N ARG A 227 -21.21 5.55 3.31
CA ARG A 227 -21.01 4.20 2.80
C ARG A 227 -19.77 4.10 1.91
N LEU A 228 -19.56 5.09 1.03
CA LEU A 228 -18.49 5.05 0.05
C LEU A 228 -17.08 5.15 0.70
N TYR A 229 -16.94 5.95 1.75
CA TYR A 229 -15.67 6.14 2.47
C TYR A 229 -15.64 5.55 3.88
N GLY A 230 -16.73 4.94 4.33
CA GLY A 230 -16.84 4.39 5.68
C GLY A 230 -16.79 5.46 6.76
N ILE A 231 -17.44 6.62 6.53
CA ILE A 231 -17.42 7.74 7.47
C ILE A 231 -18.51 7.55 8.53
N LEU A 232 -18.23 6.70 9.51
CA LEU A 232 -19.11 6.47 10.67
C LEU A 232 -18.75 7.36 11.86
N GLN A 233 -17.59 7.98 11.82
CA GLN A 233 -17.10 8.91 12.84
C GLN A 233 -16.07 9.87 12.21
N THR A 234 -15.95 11.05 12.79
CA THR A 234 -14.97 12.07 12.40
C THR A 234 -13.91 12.27 13.48
N PRO A 235 -12.72 12.74 13.13
CA PRO A 235 -12.23 13.01 11.78
C PRO A 235 -11.83 11.73 11.02
N ARG A 236 -11.79 11.84 9.69
CA ARG A 236 -11.21 10.82 8.81
C ARG A 236 -10.34 11.47 7.76
N LEU A 237 -9.14 10.94 7.59
CA LEU A 237 -8.16 11.40 6.62
C LEU A 237 -7.87 10.30 5.61
N PHE A 238 -7.85 10.71 4.33
CA PHE A 238 -7.40 9.90 3.20
C PHE A 238 -6.31 10.65 2.45
N LEU A 239 -5.39 9.91 1.86
CA LEU A 239 -4.39 10.42 0.93
C LEU A 239 -4.56 9.72 -0.41
N LEU A 240 -4.63 10.53 -1.48
CA LEU A 240 -4.72 10.07 -2.86
C LEU A 240 -3.43 10.38 -3.60
N ASP A 241 -3.05 9.51 -4.52
CA ASP A 241 -2.01 9.81 -5.48
C ASP A 241 -2.49 10.78 -6.58
N ARG A 242 -1.65 11.01 -7.59
CA ARG A 242 -1.93 11.92 -8.70
C ARG A 242 -3.03 11.44 -9.65
N ASP A 243 -3.26 10.14 -9.67
CA ASP A 243 -4.29 9.49 -10.49
C ASP A 243 -5.62 9.34 -9.73
N GLY A 244 -5.68 9.83 -8.48
CA GLY A 244 -6.85 9.75 -7.62
C GLY A 244 -7.03 8.39 -6.95
N VAL A 245 -5.99 7.55 -6.91
CA VAL A 245 -5.99 6.27 -6.22
C VAL A 245 -5.71 6.49 -4.73
N ILE A 246 -6.44 5.80 -3.88
CA ILE A 246 -6.25 5.85 -2.42
C ILE A 246 -4.93 5.16 -2.06
N ILE A 247 -3.97 5.91 -1.52
CA ILE A 247 -2.70 5.41 -1.01
C ILE A 247 -2.64 5.44 0.51
N GLY A 248 -3.59 6.10 1.15
CA GLY A 248 -3.73 6.13 2.59
C GLY A 248 -5.17 6.35 3.03
N ARG A 249 -5.60 5.63 4.08
CA ARG A 249 -6.95 5.78 4.67
C ARG A 249 -6.89 5.68 6.19
N ARG A 250 -7.88 6.30 6.86
CA ARG A 250 -7.98 6.35 8.33
C ARG A 250 -6.69 6.86 8.98
N LEU A 251 -6.00 7.78 8.29
CA LEU A 251 -4.72 8.29 8.74
C LEU A 251 -4.86 9.18 9.97
N THR A 252 -3.84 9.15 10.81
CA THR A 252 -3.54 10.26 11.72
C THR A 252 -2.78 11.35 10.97
N VAL A 253 -2.71 12.56 11.51
CA VAL A 253 -1.90 13.64 10.90
C VAL A 253 -0.44 13.23 10.76
N ASP A 254 0.12 12.50 11.73
CA ASP A 254 1.51 12.05 11.69
C ASP A 254 1.73 10.97 10.61
N ALA A 255 0.81 10.02 10.47
CA ALA A 255 0.88 9.03 9.40
C ALA A 255 0.72 9.67 8.01
N LEU A 256 -0.16 10.67 7.87
CA LEU A 256 -0.31 11.46 6.65
C LEU A 256 0.99 12.17 6.29
N ARG A 257 1.65 12.83 7.25
CA ARG A 257 2.96 13.48 7.05
C ARG A 257 3.98 12.51 6.52
N GLN A 258 4.14 11.37 7.18
CA GLN A 258 5.09 10.33 6.77
C GLN A 258 4.83 9.84 5.34
N LEU A 259 3.58 9.57 4.99
CA LEU A 259 3.22 9.12 3.64
C LEU A 259 3.49 10.19 2.57
N VAL A 260 3.22 11.46 2.87
CA VAL A 260 3.51 12.56 1.94
C VAL A 260 5.01 12.73 1.77
N GLU A 261 5.79 12.69 2.86
CA GLU A 261 7.25 12.78 2.83
C GLU A 261 7.88 11.62 2.06
N MET A 262 7.45 10.36 2.33
CA MET A 262 7.90 9.19 1.56
C MET A 262 7.60 9.34 0.08
N GLY A 263 6.41 9.77 -0.27
CA GLY A 263 6.03 9.97 -1.65
C GLY A 263 6.73 11.15 -2.32
N THR A 264 7.14 12.18 -1.59
CA THR A 264 7.98 13.27 -2.11
C THR A 264 9.39 12.77 -2.39
N MET A 265 9.94 11.91 -1.53
CA MET A 265 11.21 11.22 -1.78
C MET A 265 11.14 10.36 -3.05
N ASP A 266 10.04 9.62 -3.27
CA ASP A 266 9.84 8.87 -4.52
C ASP A 266 9.78 9.78 -5.76
N GLU A 267 9.20 10.97 -5.64
CA GLU A 267 9.16 11.96 -6.74
C GLU A 267 10.53 12.55 -7.05
N GLU A 268 11.31 12.89 -6.03
CA GLU A 268 12.71 13.32 -6.21
C GLU A 268 13.57 12.23 -6.84
N LEU A 269 13.32 10.97 -6.48
CA LEU A 269 13.92 9.79 -7.11
C LEU A 269 13.59 9.69 -8.60
N TYR A 270 12.32 9.92 -8.95
CA TYR A 270 11.89 9.97 -10.36
C TYR A 270 12.56 11.12 -11.12
N GLN A 271 12.84 12.25 -10.47
CA GLN A 271 13.52 13.38 -11.09
C GLN A 271 15.02 13.14 -11.29
N ARG A 272 15.70 12.36 -10.45
CA ARG A 272 17.15 12.11 -10.55
C ARG A 272 17.57 11.39 -11.83
N ASN A 273 16.75 10.47 -12.32
CA ASN A 273 17.01 9.76 -13.59
C ASN A 273 15.67 9.58 -14.34
N PRO A 274 15.04 10.64 -14.85
CA PRO A 274 13.72 10.56 -15.45
C PRO A 274 13.74 9.70 -16.72
N VAL A 275 12.57 9.20 -17.12
CA VAL A 275 12.41 8.50 -18.40
C VAL A 275 12.89 9.41 -19.53
N GLY A 276 13.71 8.85 -20.45
CA GLY A 276 14.38 9.57 -21.53
C GLY A 276 15.76 10.15 -21.18
N ALA A 277 16.11 10.27 -19.89
CA ALA A 277 17.43 10.72 -19.47
C ALA A 277 18.52 9.67 -19.71
N ARG A 278 19.78 10.10 -19.71
CA ARG A 278 20.94 9.22 -19.63
C ARG A 278 21.39 9.08 -18.19
N LEU A 279 21.94 7.92 -17.84
CA LEU A 279 22.52 7.71 -16.53
C LEU A 279 23.73 8.64 -16.30
N PRO A 280 24.01 8.99 -15.04
CA PRO A 280 25.20 9.78 -14.69
C PRO A 280 26.50 9.03 -15.03
N SER A 281 27.58 9.80 -15.25
CA SER A 281 28.93 9.24 -15.51
C SER A 281 29.55 8.80 -14.19
N ILE A 282 29.29 7.57 -13.79
CA ILE A 282 29.84 6.93 -12.59
C ILE A 282 30.47 5.61 -13.01
N ARG A 283 31.73 5.41 -12.67
CA ARG A 283 32.46 4.16 -12.95
C ARG A 283 32.23 3.18 -11.80
N VAL A 284 31.59 2.05 -12.14
CA VAL A 284 31.29 1.00 -11.17
C VAL A 284 31.66 -0.37 -11.74
N GLU A 285 32.14 -1.24 -10.88
CA GLU A 285 32.32 -2.66 -11.16
C GLU A 285 30.99 -3.38 -10.96
N GLY A 286 30.69 -4.27 -11.90
CA GLY A 286 29.46 -5.05 -11.83
C GLY A 286 29.52 -6.27 -12.73
N ARG A 287 28.57 -7.17 -12.55
CA ARG A 287 28.45 -8.41 -13.29
C ARG A 287 27.57 -8.21 -14.52
N LEU A 288 28.16 -8.23 -15.70
CA LEU A 288 27.43 -8.19 -16.96
C LEU A 288 26.95 -9.60 -17.33
N ARG A 289 25.64 -9.79 -17.34
CA ARG A 289 24.98 -11.02 -17.82
C ARG A 289 24.25 -10.76 -19.14
N ARG A 290 24.25 -11.73 -20.02
CA ARG A 290 23.55 -11.70 -21.31
C ARG A 290 22.49 -12.78 -21.33
N ALA A 291 21.42 -12.56 -22.09
CA ALA A 291 20.33 -13.53 -22.29
C ALA A 291 20.80 -14.92 -22.79
N CYS A 292 22.02 -15.06 -23.30
CA CYS A 292 22.64 -16.34 -23.68
C CYS A 292 23.31 -17.09 -22.51
N GLY A 293 23.18 -16.58 -21.27
CA GLY A 293 23.75 -17.21 -20.08
C GLY A 293 25.22 -16.84 -19.78
N SER A 294 25.91 -16.10 -20.65
CA SER A 294 27.30 -15.68 -20.38
C SER A 294 27.33 -14.58 -19.29
N SER A 295 28.26 -14.72 -18.32
CA SER A 295 28.47 -13.78 -17.23
C SER A 295 29.94 -13.35 -17.18
N THR A 296 30.19 -12.06 -17.02
CA THR A 296 31.55 -11.49 -16.89
C THR A 296 31.54 -10.29 -15.95
N VAL A 297 32.52 -10.23 -15.04
CA VAL A 297 32.73 -9.02 -14.21
C VAL A 297 33.41 -7.94 -15.08
N ARG A 298 32.94 -6.72 -15.00
CA ARG A 298 33.42 -5.59 -15.79
C ARG A 298 33.27 -4.28 -15.03
N THR A 299 34.30 -3.43 -15.10
CA THR A 299 34.15 -2.03 -14.71
C THR A 299 33.55 -1.23 -15.87
N ARG A 300 32.48 -0.51 -15.66
CA ARG A 300 31.76 0.28 -16.64
C ARG A 300 31.43 1.68 -16.12
N ASP A 301 31.47 2.64 -17.02
CA ASP A 301 30.83 3.93 -16.82
C ASP A 301 29.33 3.76 -17.14
N LEU A 302 28.45 4.08 -16.18
CA LEU A 302 27.01 3.88 -16.32
C LEU A 302 26.41 4.68 -17.47
N SER A 303 26.92 5.89 -17.74
CA SER A 303 26.50 6.72 -18.89
C SER A 303 26.78 6.08 -20.27
N ARG A 304 27.62 5.04 -20.29
CA ARG A 304 28.00 4.30 -21.50
C ARG A 304 27.31 2.94 -21.64
N LEU A 305 26.32 2.65 -20.82
CA LEU A 305 25.52 1.45 -20.99
C LEU A 305 24.55 1.60 -22.17
N ARG A 306 25.07 1.34 -23.39
CA ARG A 306 24.35 1.49 -24.67
C ARG A 306 24.66 0.35 -25.64
N GLY A 307 24.02 0.38 -26.81
CA GLY A 307 24.23 -0.58 -27.92
C GLY A 307 23.18 -1.68 -27.97
N ARG A 308 22.58 -2.05 -26.85
CA ARG A 308 21.45 -3.01 -26.73
C ARG A 308 20.61 -2.63 -25.51
N PRO A 309 19.32 -3.00 -25.48
CA PRO A 309 18.49 -2.85 -24.28
C PRO A 309 19.19 -3.49 -23.08
N ALA A 310 19.19 -2.80 -21.96
CA ALA A 310 19.91 -3.22 -20.77
C ALA A 310 19.09 -2.93 -19.52
N TYR A 311 19.31 -3.73 -18.48
CA TYR A 311 18.84 -3.46 -17.14
C TYR A 311 20.04 -3.21 -16.23
N LEU A 312 20.09 -2.05 -15.59
CA LEU A 312 20.99 -1.77 -14.48
C LEU A 312 20.29 -2.17 -13.21
N VAL A 313 20.91 -3.04 -12.42
CA VAL A 313 20.35 -3.58 -11.20
C VAL A 313 21.31 -3.38 -10.06
N PHE A 314 20.92 -2.62 -9.06
CA PHE A 314 21.60 -2.54 -7.78
C PHE A 314 20.97 -3.55 -6.82
N TYR A 315 21.82 -4.34 -6.15
CA TYR A 315 21.35 -5.40 -5.28
C TYR A 315 22.28 -5.62 -4.08
N SER A 316 21.77 -6.27 -3.05
CA SER A 316 22.52 -6.77 -1.88
C SER A 316 22.39 -8.28 -1.83
N GLU A 317 23.47 -8.97 -1.43
CA GLU A 317 23.42 -10.42 -1.18
C GLU A 317 22.61 -10.80 0.06
N ASN A 318 22.42 -9.84 0.96
CA ASN A 318 21.62 -10.01 2.18
C ASN A 318 20.13 -9.66 1.97
N CYS A 319 19.71 -9.29 0.76
CA CYS A 319 18.36 -8.90 0.42
C CYS A 319 17.58 -10.12 -0.11
N SER A 320 16.59 -10.59 0.64
CA SER A 320 15.74 -11.73 0.24
C SER A 320 14.95 -11.44 -1.05
N ARG A 321 14.41 -10.23 -1.21
CA ARG A 321 13.75 -9.80 -2.44
C ARG A 321 14.68 -9.85 -3.65
N CYS A 322 15.92 -9.44 -3.51
CA CYS A 322 16.90 -9.49 -4.60
C CYS A 322 17.14 -10.92 -5.08
N ALA A 323 17.13 -11.90 -4.15
CA ALA A 323 17.30 -13.32 -4.48
C ALA A 323 16.13 -13.90 -5.30
N GLU A 324 14.94 -13.35 -5.17
CA GLU A 324 13.73 -13.76 -5.90
C GLU A 324 13.55 -12.99 -7.20
N GLU A 325 13.68 -11.67 -7.18
CA GLU A 325 13.36 -10.81 -8.30
C GLU A 325 14.44 -10.80 -9.42
N ILE A 326 15.71 -10.95 -9.07
CA ILE A 326 16.78 -10.97 -10.10
C ILE A 326 16.66 -12.19 -11.02
N PRO A 327 16.45 -13.41 -10.54
CA PRO A 327 16.18 -14.55 -11.42
C PRO A 327 14.92 -14.39 -12.27
N ALA A 328 13.83 -13.81 -11.70
CA ALA A 328 12.59 -13.54 -12.43
C ALA A 328 12.82 -12.53 -13.56
N LEU A 329 13.54 -11.43 -13.28
CA LEU A 329 13.95 -10.46 -14.31
C LEU A 329 14.77 -11.14 -15.41
N GLU A 330 15.77 -11.94 -15.03
CA GLU A 330 16.65 -12.61 -16.00
C GLU A 330 15.89 -13.61 -16.90
N ALA A 331 14.89 -14.31 -16.33
CA ALA A 331 14.03 -15.22 -17.09
C ALA A 331 13.13 -14.49 -18.10
N SER A 332 12.75 -13.24 -17.82
CA SER A 332 11.92 -12.40 -18.70
C SER A 332 12.70 -11.72 -19.84
N LEU A 333 14.04 -11.79 -19.83
CA LEU A 333 14.87 -11.08 -20.78
C LEU A 333 14.62 -11.53 -22.24
N ARG A 334 14.34 -10.58 -23.12
CA ARG A 334 14.27 -10.83 -24.56
C ARG A 334 15.67 -11.13 -25.12
N ARG A 335 15.74 -11.94 -26.21
CA ARG A 335 16.99 -12.20 -26.91
C ARG A 335 17.69 -10.88 -27.28
N GLY A 336 18.95 -10.75 -26.89
CA GLY A 336 19.77 -9.57 -27.15
C GLY A 336 19.83 -8.55 -26.02
N SER A 337 18.99 -8.65 -24.99
CA SER A 337 19.08 -7.83 -23.77
C SER A 337 20.26 -8.27 -22.89
N LYS A 338 20.66 -7.40 -21.98
CA LYS A 338 21.72 -7.65 -21.00
C LYS A 338 21.32 -7.06 -19.64
N THR A 339 21.79 -7.66 -18.57
CA THR A 339 21.75 -7.08 -17.20
C THR A 339 23.15 -6.67 -16.78
N PHE A 340 23.25 -5.57 -16.06
CA PHE A 340 24.44 -5.14 -15.38
C PHE A 340 24.12 -5.06 -13.88
N LEU A 341 24.58 -6.06 -13.14
CA LEU A 341 24.32 -6.25 -11.73
C LEU A 341 25.41 -5.60 -10.91
N VAL A 342 25.07 -4.71 -10.01
CA VAL A 342 25.99 -3.98 -9.13
C VAL A 342 25.69 -4.37 -7.69
N ASN A 343 26.64 -5.03 -7.03
CA ASN A 343 26.55 -5.40 -5.65
C ASN A 343 26.87 -4.19 -4.75
N VAL A 344 25.88 -3.71 -4.01
CA VAL A 344 26.06 -2.53 -3.15
C VAL A 344 26.82 -2.87 -1.87
N ASP A 345 26.76 -4.12 -1.38
CA ASP A 345 27.48 -4.55 -0.18
C ASP A 345 28.99 -4.48 -0.36
N GLU A 346 29.50 -4.95 -1.54
CA GLU A 346 30.92 -4.89 -1.88
C GLU A 346 31.41 -3.43 -1.99
N ILE A 347 30.58 -2.56 -2.61
CA ILE A 347 30.93 -1.14 -2.77
C ILE A 347 30.93 -0.42 -1.43
N LEU A 348 29.95 -0.69 -0.56
CA LEU A 348 29.89 -0.12 0.78
C LEU A 348 31.11 -0.53 1.63
N ALA A 349 31.54 -1.78 1.52
CA ALA A 349 32.68 -2.29 2.28
C ALA A 349 34.03 -1.75 1.79
N GLU A 350 34.24 -1.66 0.49
CA GLU A 350 35.55 -1.39 -0.11
C GLU A 350 35.73 0.07 -0.60
N ARG A 351 34.62 0.78 -0.95
CA ARG A 351 34.64 2.08 -1.64
C ARG A 351 33.56 3.02 -1.12
N PRO A 352 33.62 3.49 0.12
CA PRO A 352 32.55 4.29 0.74
C PRO A 352 32.20 5.58 -0.01
N GLU A 353 33.19 6.23 -0.64
CA GLU A 353 32.96 7.43 -1.46
C GLU A 353 32.19 7.13 -2.75
N LEU A 354 32.44 5.98 -3.37
CA LEU A 354 31.66 5.52 -4.52
C LEU A 354 30.26 5.10 -4.10
N ALA A 355 30.11 4.45 -2.94
CA ALA A 355 28.82 4.14 -2.38
C ALA A 355 27.98 5.40 -2.20
N LYS A 356 28.56 6.44 -1.58
CA LYS A 356 27.89 7.73 -1.42
C LYS A 356 27.44 8.32 -2.77
N GLN A 357 28.33 8.35 -3.78
CA GLN A 357 27.97 8.84 -5.11
C GLN A 357 26.81 8.07 -5.74
N LEU A 358 26.76 6.75 -5.55
CA LEU A 358 25.69 5.91 -6.07
C LEU A 358 24.37 6.15 -5.31
N PHE A 359 24.42 6.27 -3.97
CA PHE A 359 23.25 6.59 -3.18
C PHE A 359 22.71 7.99 -3.53
N ASP A 360 23.56 8.99 -3.67
CA ASP A 360 23.15 10.34 -4.09
C ASP A 360 22.54 10.35 -5.50
N ALA A 361 23.08 9.55 -6.43
CA ALA A 361 22.62 9.52 -7.82
C ALA A 361 21.36 8.67 -8.05
N PHE A 362 21.17 7.59 -7.29
CA PHE A 362 20.13 6.58 -7.53
C PHE A 362 19.18 6.35 -6.36
N ASP A 363 19.52 6.89 -5.17
CA ASP A 363 18.80 6.65 -3.92
C ASP A 363 18.51 5.15 -3.69
N LEU A 364 19.53 4.42 -3.30
CA LEU A 364 19.47 2.96 -3.15
C LEU A 364 18.89 2.53 -1.79
N SER A 365 17.92 3.28 -1.26
CA SER A 365 17.25 2.96 0.01
C SER A 365 16.42 1.67 -0.07
N LEU A 366 15.96 1.33 -1.29
CA LEU A 366 15.20 0.10 -1.56
C LEU A 366 15.92 -0.75 -2.60
N LEU A 367 16.07 -2.06 -2.32
CA LEU A 367 16.69 -3.03 -3.20
C LEU A 367 15.74 -4.21 -3.47
N PRO A 368 15.81 -4.82 -4.67
CA PRO A 368 16.62 -4.40 -5.81
C PRO A 368 16.14 -3.08 -6.42
N HIS A 369 17.05 -2.23 -6.87
CA HIS A 369 16.73 -1.05 -7.65
C HIS A 369 17.06 -1.32 -9.12
N ILE A 370 16.04 -1.33 -9.97
CA ILE A 370 16.14 -1.78 -11.36
C ILE A 370 15.82 -0.63 -12.31
N ILE A 371 16.73 -0.34 -13.25
CA ILE A 371 16.56 0.69 -14.27
C ILE A 371 16.66 0.02 -15.66
N ALA A 372 15.57 0.10 -16.43
CA ALA A 372 15.55 -0.34 -17.81
C ALA A 372 16.10 0.75 -18.74
N LEU A 373 16.95 0.36 -19.69
CA LEU A 373 17.58 1.24 -20.66
C LEU A 373 17.30 0.76 -22.09
N ASP A 374 17.04 1.70 -22.98
CA ASP A 374 16.98 1.44 -24.42
C ASP A 374 18.37 1.17 -25.04
N GLY A 375 18.40 0.84 -26.35
CA GLY A 375 19.65 0.64 -27.09
C GLY A 375 20.52 1.90 -27.18
N ARG A 376 20.01 3.09 -26.90
CA ARG A 376 20.74 4.36 -26.86
C ARG A 376 21.24 4.71 -25.46
N GLY A 377 20.91 3.88 -24.45
CA GLY A 377 21.29 4.06 -23.05
C GLY A 377 20.47 5.14 -22.33
N ARG A 378 19.21 5.33 -22.76
CA ARG A 378 18.24 6.19 -22.08
C ARG A 378 17.35 5.36 -21.19
N VAL A 379 17.00 5.92 -20.05
CA VAL A 379 16.04 5.31 -19.11
C VAL A 379 14.69 5.16 -19.80
N THR A 380 14.15 3.96 -19.82
CA THR A 380 12.81 3.67 -20.34
C THR A 380 11.82 3.38 -19.23
N GLU A 381 12.31 2.79 -18.13
CA GLU A 381 11.47 2.38 -17.02
C GLU A 381 12.32 2.17 -15.75
N ARG A 382 11.71 2.26 -14.60
CA ARG A 382 12.35 2.04 -13.30
C ARG A 382 11.44 1.15 -12.45
N TYR A 383 12.05 0.23 -11.72
CA TYR A 383 11.32 -0.71 -10.87
C TYR A 383 11.97 -0.76 -9.50
N VAL A 384 11.15 -0.67 -8.47
CA VAL A 384 11.50 -1.01 -7.09
C VAL A 384 11.13 -2.48 -6.81
N SER A 385 10.21 -3.04 -7.60
CA SER A 385 9.85 -4.47 -7.60
C SER A 385 9.53 -4.90 -9.03
N PHE A 386 9.97 -6.10 -9.42
CA PHE A 386 9.69 -6.70 -10.72
C PHE A 386 8.57 -7.77 -10.63
N ALA A 387 8.30 -8.29 -9.44
CA ALA A 387 7.27 -9.28 -9.18
C ALA A 387 5.88 -8.62 -9.17
N GLY A 388 5.31 -8.31 -10.31
CA GLY A 388 3.99 -7.69 -10.43
C GLY A 388 3.62 -7.25 -11.84
N LYS A 389 4.46 -7.58 -12.82
CA LYS A 389 4.12 -7.38 -14.23
C LYS A 389 3.90 -8.73 -14.91
N GLU A 390 2.66 -9.19 -14.92
CA GLU A 390 2.12 -10.05 -15.96
C GLU A 390 1.39 -9.22 -17.01
#